data_4a0f94c79ff70afb967606cf9d73c038
#
_entry.id   4a0f94c79ff70afb967606cf9d73c038
#
_cell.length_a   1.000
_cell.length_b   1.000
_cell.length_c   1.000
_cell.angle_alpha   90.00
_cell.angle_beta   90.00
_cell.angle_gamma   90.00
#
_symmetry.space_group_name_H-M   'P 1'
#
loop_
_entity.id
_entity.type
_entity.pdbx_description
1 polymer ?
#
loop_
_entity_poly.entity_id
_entity_poly.type
_entity_poly.pdbx_seq_one_letter_code
_entity_poly.pdbx_strand_id
1 'polypeptide(L)'
;MREQGCDKEDDRKDLELYFHIPFCVRKCLYCDFLSASGDEETKRFYMEALLTETAGSASRYMDYRVVSIFIGGGTPSLVPVSAMERLMETVGSNYHMARDAEVTIEVNPGTVTREGLERYVRAGINRLSIGLQSAGDAELAAIGRIHTWEQFKQAYAAARKAGFRNINVDIMSALPGQTLSGYRNTLECVLALDSPPEHISAYSLILEEGTPLYERYERGELKLPDEDTDREMYRETKECLEKAGYHRYEISNYAKKGYECRHNCGYWERRQYAGFGLGAASLVDNIRFQNGEDLAAYLADPMGSRKEIHPLSREEQMEEFLFLGLRLTEGVSFGKFRGLFGQEMEEIYGEVIRKNVRDGLLQIISRSGKDREGKKPLTGDRSRLALTEKGLDVSNYVMAQFLLD
;
A
#
# COMPACT_ATOMS: atom_id res chain seq x y z
N MET A 1 29.99 32.96 -10.71
CA MET A 1 30.29 31.56 -11.06
C MET A 1 29.71 30.69 -9.94
N ARG A 2 28.58 30.07 -10.18
CA ARG A 2 28.00 29.07 -9.25
C ARG A 2 28.56 27.74 -9.71
N GLU A 3 29.32 27.11 -8.84
CA GLU A 3 29.84 25.77 -9.04
C GLU A 3 28.65 24.82 -9.22
N GLN A 4 28.59 24.19 -10.37
CA GLN A 4 27.73 23.02 -10.60
C GLN A 4 28.33 21.88 -9.77
N GLY A 5 27.79 21.66 -8.56
CA GLY A 5 28.07 20.47 -7.81
C GLY A 5 27.62 19.26 -8.62
N CYS A 6 28.57 18.47 -9.06
CA CYS A 6 28.38 17.14 -9.59
C CYS A 6 27.63 16.33 -8.49
N ASP A 7 26.37 16.04 -8.69
CA ASP A 7 25.61 15.09 -7.86
C ASP A 7 26.31 13.73 -8.02
N LYS A 8 27.15 13.35 -7.04
CA LYS A 8 27.55 11.96 -6.91
C LYS A 8 26.27 11.19 -6.68
N GLU A 9 25.99 10.21 -7.53
CA GLU A 9 24.94 9.24 -7.25
C GLU A 9 25.16 8.71 -5.84
N ASP A 10 24.12 8.73 -5.05
CA ASP A 10 24.16 8.17 -3.68
C ASP A 10 24.12 6.65 -3.80
N ASP A 11 25.27 5.99 -3.62
CA ASP A 11 25.43 4.54 -3.78
C ASP A 11 24.72 3.71 -2.68
N ARG A 12 24.02 4.36 -1.75
CA ARG A 12 23.27 3.66 -0.70
C ARG A 12 22.12 2.86 -1.26
N LYS A 13 21.82 1.75 -0.62
CA LYS A 13 20.65 0.91 -0.93
C LYS A 13 19.35 1.68 -0.60
N ASP A 14 18.31 1.52 -1.40
CA ASP A 14 17.00 2.08 -1.12
C ASP A 14 16.33 1.34 0.04
N LEU A 15 15.70 2.10 0.93
CA LEU A 15 14.92 1.62 2.08
C LEU A 15 13.60 2.35 2.14
N GLU A 16 12.55 1.64 2.50
CA GLU A 16 11.25 2.20 2.83
C GLU A 16 11.03 2.14 4.34
N LEU A 17 10.39 3.15 4.93
CA LEU A 17 10.03 3.13 6.35
C LEU A 17 8.51 3.06 6.49
N TYR A 18 8.04 2.12 7.30
CA TYR A 18 6.65 2.02 7.70
C TYR A 18 6.50 2.32 9.19
N PHE A 19 5.59 3.22 9.52
CA PHE A 19 5.26 3.56 10.91
C PHE A 19 3.82 3.15 11.21
N HIS A 20 3.65 2.22 12.14
CA HIS A 20 2.34 1.74 12.56
C HIS A 20 1.81 2.58 13.71
N ILE A 21 0.62 3.17 13.55
CA ILE A 21 -0.10 3.90 14.61
C ILE A 21 -1.39 3.15 14.94
N PRO A 22 -1.44 2.40 16.06
CA PRO A 22 -2.51 1.43 16.32
C PRO A 22 -3.79 2.04 16.92
N PHE A 23 -4.06 3.32 16.72
CA PHE A 23 -5.19 3.98 17.37
C PHE A 23 -6.34 4.27 16.42
N CYS A 24 -7.56 3.92 16.85
CA CYS A 24 -8.81 4.30 16.20
C CYS A 24 -9.78 4.90 17.23
N VAL A 25 -10.64 5.83 16.80
CA VAL A 25 -11.78 6.28 17.63
C VAL A 25 -12.70 5.10 17.90
N ARG A 26 -12.97 4.32 16.85
CA ARG A 26 -13.73 3.07 16.87
C ARG A 26 -13.24 2.20 15.73
N LYS A 27 -13.00 0.91 16.02
CA LYS A 27 -12.63 -0.07 14.99
C LYS A 27 -13.85 -0.29 14.07
N CYS A 28 -13.64 -0.21 12.76
CA CYS A 28 -14.67 -0.49 11.77
C CYS A 28 -15.04 -1.98 11.83
N LEU A 29 -16.28 -2.33 11.44
CA LEU A 29 -16.78 -3.69 11.59
C LEU A 29 -16.04 -4.72 10.73
N TYR A 30 -15.43 -4.29 9.63
CA TYR A 30 -14.70 -5.13 8.68
C TYR A 30 -13.18 -5.19 8.91
N CYS A 31 -12.65 -4.32 9.80
CA CYS A 31 -11.20 -4.10 9.88
C CYS A 31 -10.53 -5.17 10.76
N ASP A 32 -9.54 -5.85 10.22
CA ASP A 32 -8.66 -6.81 10.90
C ASP A 32 -7.34 -6.20 11.36
N PHE A 33 -6.99 -4.99 10.89
CA PHE A 33 -5.75 -4.34 11.25
C PHE A 33 -5.56 -4.24 12.76
N LEU A 34 -4.30 -4.38 13.20
CA LEU A 34 -3.92 -4.23 14.59
C LEU A 34 -4.19 -2.79 15.05
N SER A 35 -5.34 -2.60 15.66
CA SER A 35 -5.76 -1.28 16.16
C SER A 35 -6.72 -1.39 17.34
N ALA A 36 -6.66 -0.41 18.23
CA ALA A 36 -7.50 -0.30 19.41
C ALA A 36 -7.83 1.17 19.70
N SER A 37 -8.79 1.40 20.60
CA SER A 37 -8.96 2.71 21.21
C SER A 37 -7.82 2.98 22.19
N GLY A 38 -7.41 4.24 22.32
CA GLY A 38 -6.43 4.66 23.32
C GLY A 38 -6.78 6.05 23.84
N ASP A 39 -6.58 6.28 25.13
CA ASP A 39 -6.66 7.61 25.71
C ASP A 39 -5.43 8.47 25.33
N GLU A 40 -5.46 9.75 25.64
CA GLU A 40 -4.41 10.68 25.26
C GLU A 40 -3.06 10.35 25.94
N GLU A 41 -3.10 9.76 27.13
CA GLU A 41 -1.89 9.36 27.85
C GLU A 41 -1.23 8.15 27.18
N THR A 42 -2.00 7.13 26.82
CA THR A 42 -1.54 5.96 26.06
C THR A 42 -0.94 6.37 24.72
N LYS A 43 -1.62 7.24 23.97
CA LYS A 43 -1.10 7.76 22.69
C LYS A 43 0.23 8.49 22.88
N ARG A 44 0.35 9.31 23.92
CA ARG A 44 1.59 10.02 24.23
C ARG A 44 2.73 9.06 24.54
N PHE A 45 2.53 8.07 25.41
CA PHE A 45 3.56 7.08 25.74
C PHE A 45 3.94 6.26 24.52
N TYR A 46 2.96 5.88 23.68
CA TYR A 46 3.23 5.17 22.44
C TYR A 46 4.13 5.98 21.49
N MET A 47 3.84 7.25 21.31
CA MET A 47 4.66 8.10 20.44
C MET A 47 6.08 8.30 20.99
N GLU A 48 6.27 8.39 22.31
CA GLU A 48 7.63 8.43 22.91
C GLU A 48 8.38 7.10 22.69
N ALA A 49 7.70 5.96 22.80
CA ALA A 49 8.28 4.66 22.52
C ALA A 49 8.67 4.53 21.03
N LEU A 50 7.79 4.96 20.13
CA LEU A 50 8.03 4.96 18.68
C LEU A 50 9.23 5.84 18.29
N LEU A 51 9.36 7.03 18.90
CA LEU A 51 10.52 7.92 18.70
C LEU A 51 11.81 7.27 19.21
N THR A 52 11.74 6.60 20.36
CA THR A 52 12.88 5.86 20.93
C THR A 52 13.31 4.73 20.00
N GLU A 53 12.39 3.93 19.51
CA GLU A 53 12.67 2.86 18.54
C GLU A 53 13.27 3.43 17.25
N THR A 54 12.68 4.49 16.71
CA THR A 54 13.13 5.13 15.48
C THR A 54 14.57 5.62 15.61
N ALA A 55 14.88 6.40 16.64
CA ALA A 55 16.22 6.94 16.86
C ALA A 55 17.23 5.82 17.19
N GLY A 56 16.85 4.89 18.06
CA GLY A 56 17.75 3.80 18.51
C GLY A 56 18.08 2.79 17.42
N SER A 57 17.21 2.64 16.40
CA SER A 57 17.44 1.72 15.29
C SER A 57 18.27 2.31 14.15
N ALA A 58 18.47 3.61 14.11
CA ALA A 58 19.07 4.33 12.98
C ALA A 58 20.46 3.79 12.55
N SER A 59 21.29 3.41 13.52
CA SER A 59 22.62 2.85 13.22
C SER A 59 22.62 1.59 12.37
N ARG A 60 21.50 0.85 12.35
CA ARG A 60 21.33 -0.37 11.53
C ARG A 60 21.11 -0.04 10.05
N TYR A 61 20.74 1.20 9.74
CA TYR A 61 20.30 1.63 8.40
C TYR A 61 21.21 2.72 7.80
N MET A 62 22.45 2.87 8.29
CA MET A 62 23.39 3.89 7.81
C MET A 62 23.79 3.72 6.35
N ASP A 63 23.79 2.47 5.84
CA ASP A 63 24.11 2.14 4.45
C ASP A 63 22.90 2.26 3.50
N TYR A 64 21.80 2.80 4.01
CA TYR A 64 20.56 2.97 3.26
C TYR A 64 20.22 4.44 3.09
N ARG A 65 19.45 4.73 2.02
CA ARG A 65 18.72 5.99 1.87
C ARG A 65 17.23 5.72 1.86
N VAL A 66 16.48 6.53 2.56
CA VAL A 66 15.03 6.41 2.68
C VAL A 66 14.36 7.04 1.46
N VAL A 67 13.70 6.21 0.66
CA VAL A 67 13.02 6.64 -0.58
C VAL A 67 11.52 6.82 -0.41
N SER A 68 10.93 6.17 0.60
CA SER A 68 9.54 6.40 0.99
C SER A 68 9.31 6.18 2.48
N ILE A 69 8.31 6.89 3.01
CA ILE A 69 7.78 6.72 4.36
C ILE A 69 6.27 6.55 4.24
N PHE A 70 5.72 5.58 4.95
CA PHE A 70 4.29 5.39 5.07
C PHE A 70 3.88 5.31 6.54
N ILE A 71 3.04 6.26 6.97
CA ILE A 71 2.52 6.33 8.33
C ILE A 71 1.05 5.88 8.29
N GLY A 72 0.80 4.66 8.76
CA GLY A 72 -0.48 3.99 8.61
C GLY A 72 -0.90 3.17 9.82
N GLY A 73 -1.83 2.23 9.60
CA GLY A 73 -2.32 1.27 10.58
C GLY A 73 -3.75 1.50 11.02
N GLY A 74 -3.98 2.08 12.18
CA GLY A 74 -5.31 2.48 12.65
C GLY A 74 -5.74 3.82 12.02
N THR A 75 -5.49 4.90 12.71
CA THR A 75 -5.78 6.28 12.25
C THR A 75 -4.68 7.21 12.74
N PRO A 76 -3.60 7.37 11.98
CA PRO A 76 -2.44 8.17 12.39
C PRO A 76 -2.79 9.62 12.77
N SER A 77 -3.81 10.20 12.17
CA SER A 77 -4.28 11.55 12.48
C SER A 77 -4.96 11.72 13.85
N LEU A 78 -5.09 10.65 14.64
CA LEU A 78 -5.59 10.73 16.03
C LEU A 78 -4.51 11.06 17.05
N VAL A 79 -3.23 10.95 16.68
CA VAL A 79 -2.17 11.42 17.57
C VAL A 79 -1.93 12.91 17.37
N PRO A 80 -1.43 13.62 18.39
CA PRO A 80 -1.16 15.05 18.27
C PRO A 80 -0.25 15.38 17.07
N VAL A 81 -0.57 16.42 16.32
CA VAL A 81 0.23 16.84 15.15
C VAL A 81 1.69 17.10 15.54
N SER A 82 1.94 17.64 16.74
CA SER A 82 3.30 17.83 17.28
C SER A 82 4.09 16.53 17.44
N ALA A 83 3.42 15.41 17.69
CA ALA A 83 4.09 14.11 17.75
C ALA A 83 4.52 13.63 16.35
N MET A 84 3.71 13.91 15.33
CA MET A 84 4.11 13.63 13.92
C MET A 84 5.25 14.52 13.46
N GLU A 85 5.25 15.81 13.84
CA GLU A 85 6.38 16.71 13.57
C GLU A 85 7.67 16.18 14.21
N ARG A 86 7.63 15.77 15.47
CA ARG A 86 8.77 15.13 16.15
C ARG A 86 9.23 13.84 15.48
N LEU A 87 8.28 13.00 14.98
CA LEU A 87 8.63 11.80 14.24
C LEU A 87 9.41 12.15 12.97
N MET A 88 8.92 13.10 12.19
CA MET A 88 9.59 13.54 10.96
C MET A 88 10.95 14.19 11.25
N GLU A 89 11.08 14.97 12.30
CA GLU A 89 12.36 15.53 12.77
C GLU A 89 13.34 14.42 13.19
N THR A 90 12.85 13.39 13.91
CA THR A 90 13.66 12.24 14.32
C THR A 90 14.17 11.47 13.12
N VAL A 91 13.30 11.21 12.13
CA VAL A 91 13.70 10.55 10.88
C VAL A 91 14.72 11.42 10.12
N GLY A 92 14.42 12.69 9.90
CA GLY A 92 15.30 13.60 9.17
C GLY A 92 16.69 13.80 9.81
N SER A 93 16.77 13.65 11.15
CA SER A 93 18.05 13.79 11.89
C SER A 93 18.88 12.51 11.93
N ASN A 94 18.26 11.34 11.77
CA ASN A 94 18.92 10.05 12.00
C ASN A 94 19.04 9.18 10.75
N TYR A 95 18.30 9.48 9.66
CA TYR A 95 18.29 8.68 8.44
C TYR A 95 18.69 9.53 7.23
N HIS A 96 19.29 8.89 6.25
CA HIS A 96 19.61 9.55 4.97
C HIS A 96 18.37 9.58 4.08
N MET A 97 17.69 10.71 4.03
CA MET A 97 16.49 10.90 3.22
C MET A 97 16.85 11.18 1.75
N ALA A 98 16.19 10.50 0.81
CA ALA A 98 16.21 10.91 -0.58
C ALA A 98 15.53 12.29 -0.73
N ARG A 99 16.03 13.14 -1.63
CA ARG A 99 15.48 14.51 -1.83
C ARG A 99 14.01 14.51 -2.25
N ASP A 100 13.60 13.47 -2.97
CA ASP A 100 12.26 13.28 -3.52
C ASP A 100 11.50 12.16 -2.81
N ALA A 101 11.86 11.84 -1.56
CA ALA A 101 11.20 10.80 -0.79
C ALA A 101 9.69 11.04 -0.73
N GLU A 102 8.90 9.99 -1.00
CA GLU A 102 7.46 10.02 -0.80
C GLU A 102 7.17 9.82 0.69
N VAL A 103 6.42 10.74 1.29
CA VAL A 103 6.02 10.65 2.71
C VAL A 103 4.51 10.68 2.79
N THR A 104 3.92 9.53 3.05
CA THR A 104 2.46 9.33 3.13
C THR A 104 1.99 9.28 4.57
N ILE A 105 0.85 9.91 4.86
CA ILE A 105 0.08 9.69 6.09
C ILE A 105 -1.35 9.29 5.76
N GLU A 106 -1.88 8.31 6.48
CA GLU A 106 -3.30 7.94 6.43
C GLU A 106 -4.11 8.82 7.39
N VAL A 107 -5.26 9.25 6.91
CA VAL A 107 -6.21 10.04 7.71
C VAL A 107 -7.65 9.58 7.48
N ASN A 108 -8.49 9.76 8.50
CA ASN A 108 -9.93 9.56 8.34
C ASN A 108 -10.65 10.92 8.35
N PRO A 109 -11.75 11.06 7.57
CA PRO A 109 -12.59 12.24 7.65
C PRO A 109 -13.05 12.52 9.07
N GLY A 110 -13.02 13.79 9.47
CA GLY A 110 -13.37 14.21 10.85
C GLY A 110 -12.23 14.16 11.87
N THR A 111 -11.05 13.59 11.51
CA THR A 111 -9.88 13.53 12.42
C THR A 111 -8.82 14.58 12.12
N VAL A 112 -8.99 15.36 11.07
CA VAL A 112 -8.02 16.38 10.63
C VAL A 112 -8.64 17.76 10.57
N THR A 113 -7.83 18.76 10.87
CA THR A 113 -8.15 20.19 10.67
C THR A 113 -7.25 20.75 9.58
N ARG A 114 -7.65 21.87 8.96
CA ARG A 114 -6.81 22.55 7.97
C ARG A 114 -5.43 22.93 8.56
N GLU A 115 -5.41 23.50 9.77
CA GLU A 115 -4.18 23.87 10.45
C GLU A 115 -3.25 22.65 10.68
N GLY A 116 -3.82 21.51 11.12
CA GLY A 116 -3.07 20.27 11.31
C GLY A 116 -2.46 19.76 9.99
N LEU A 117 -3.24 19.80 8.91
CA LEU A 117 -2.78 19.40 7.57
C LEU A 117 -1.68 20.36 7.04
N GLU A 118 -1.77 21.66 7.28
CA GLU A 118 -0.71 22.63 6.94
C GLU A 118 0.60 22.33 7.71
N ARG A 119 0.48 21.87 8.97
CA ARG A 119 1.63 21.45 9.78
C ARG A 119 2.25 20.15 9.22
N TYR A 120 1.45 19.18 8.80
CA TYR A 120 1.95 17.96 8.13
C TYR A 120 2.77 18.31 6.88
N VAL A 121 2.25 19.19 6.02
CA VAL A 121 3.00 19.67 4.84
C VAL A 121 4.34 20.31 5.23
N ARG A 122 4.35 21.17 6.27
CA ARG A 122 5.59 21.78 6.76
C ARG A 122 6.58 20.77 7.35
N ALA A 123 6.09 19.68 7.93
CA ALA A 123 6.91 18.57 8.43
C ALA A 123 7.47 17.67 7.32
N GLY A 124 7.14 17.94 6.05
CA GLY A 124 7.64 17.19 4.90
C GLY A 124 6.73 16.04 4.44
N ILE A 125 5.54 15.88 5.03
CA ILE A 125 4.54 14.92 4.54
C ILE A 125 3.96 15.46 3.23
N ASN A 126 4.13 14.71 2.13
CA ASN A 126 3.83 15.19 0.79
C ASN A 126 2.75 14.37 0.07
N ARG A 127 2.29 13.26 0.66
CA ARG A 127 1.18 12.45 0.17
C ARG A 127 0.18 12.18 1.30
N LEU A 128 -1.11 12.27 0.99
CA LEU A 128 -2.20 12.02 1.93
C LEU A 128 -3.07 10.86 1.43
N SER A 129 -3.38 9.89 2.29
CA SER A 129 -4.38 8.86 2.01
C SER A 129 -5.63 9.11 2.86
N ILE A 130 -6.80 9.22 2.22
CA ILE A 130 -8.07 9.52 2.91
C ILE A 130 -9.03 8.36 2.73
N GLY A 131 -9.39 7.70 3.83
CA GLY A 131 -10.33 6.58 3.84
C GLY A 131 -11.78 7.05 3.67
N LEU A 132 -12.29 7.13 2.43
CA LEU A 132 -13.68 7.42 2.13
C LEU A 132 -14.57 6.18 2.27
N GLN A 133 -14.24 5.14 1.57
CA GLN A 133 -14.90 3.85 1.36
C GLN A 133 -16.16 3.93 0.47
N SER A 134 -17.09 4.84 0.72
CA SER A 134 -18.31 5.08 -0.11
C SER A 134 -18.77 6.52 0.00
N ALA A 135 -19.44 7.03 -1.04
CA ALA A 135 -20.19 8.27 -1.01
C ALA A 135 -21.62 8.09 -0.45
N GLY A 136 -22.04 6.85 -0.19
CA GLY A 136 -23.35 6.52 0.41
C GLY A 136 -23.27 6.42 1.94
N ASP A 137 -23.87 7.36 2.67
CA ASP A 137 -23.84 7.37 4.14
C ASP A 137 -24.44 6.09 4.77
N ALA A 138 -25.43 5.46 4.12
CA ALA A 138 -25.98 4.18 4.57
C ALA A 138 -24.98 3.03 4.42
N GLU A 139 -24.19 3.00 3.35
CA GLU A 139 -23.12 2.03 3.12
C GLU A 139 -21.99 2.22 4.15
N LEU A 140 -21.61 3.47 4.42
CA LEU A 140 -20.64 3.79 5.48
C LEU A 140 -21.09 3.29 6.86
N ALA A 141 -22.35 3.54 7.21
CA ALA A 141 -22.93 3.08 8.48
C ALA A 141 -22.96 1.55 8.56
N ALA A 142 -23.26 0.84 7.46
CA ALA A 142 -23.31 -0.62 7.40
C ALA A 142 -21.99 -1.30 7.74
N ILE A 143 -20.84 -0.65 7.42
CA ILE A 143 -19.47 -1.13 7.72
C ILE A 143 -18.88 -0.50 8.98
N GLY A 144 -19.68 0.27 9.74
CA GLY A 144 -19.26 0.87 11.01
C GLY A 144 -18.41 2.13 10.90
N ARG A 145 -18.37 2.80 9.72
CA ARG A 145 -17.72 4.11 9.59
C ARG A 145 -18.52 5.16 10.33
N ILE A 146 -17.82 6.13 10.90
CA ILE A 146 -18.42 7.19 11.74
C ILE A 146 -18.53 8.52 11.00
N HIS A 147 -17.91 8.65 9.84
CA HIS A 147 -17.99 9.85 9.01
C HIS A 147 -19.07 9.74 7.93
N THR A 148 -19.42 10.88 7.37
CA THR A 148 -20.36 11.03 6.25
C THR A 148 -19.62 11.49 4.99
N TRP A 149 -20.29 11.39 3.83
CA TRP A 149 -19.80 11.97 2.58
C TRP A 149 -19.49 13.47 2.70
N GLU A 150 -20.33 14.22 3.41
CA GLU A 150 -20.11 15.64 3.62
C GLU A 150 -18.83 15.93 4.44
N GLN A 151 -18.60 15.16 5.49
CA GLN A 151 -17.35 15.28 6.29
C GLN A 151 -16.12 14.89 5.47
N PHE A 152 -16.23 13.91 4.58
CA PHE A 152 -15.15 13.60 3.64
C PHE A 152 -14.84 14.79 2.72
N LYS A 153 -15.85 15.40 2.09
CA LYS A 153 -15.65 16.58 1.22
C LYS A 153 -14.96 17.73 1.97
N GLN A 154 -15.35 17.97 3.22
CA GLN A 154 -14.73 19.00 4.05
C GLN A 154 -13.25 18.69 4.33
N ALA A 155 -12.92 17.44 4.70
CA ALA A 155 -11.54 17.01 4.94
C ALA A 155 -10.70 17.10 3.66
N TYR A 156 -11.26 16.64 2.53
CA TYR A 156 -10.60 16.70 1.22
C TYR A 156 -10.31 18.15 0.78
N ALA A 157 -11.29 19.03 0.88
CA ALA A 157 -11.13 20.44 0.56
C ALA A 157 -10.10 21.13 1.50
N ALA A 158 -10.08 20.76 2.79
CA ALA A 158 -9.08 21.23 3.73
C ALA A 158 -7.67 20.77 3.34
N ALA A 159 -7.51 19.51 2.91
CA ALA A 159 -6.24 18.96 2.44
C ALA A 159 -5.71 19.70 1.19
N ARG A 160 -6.58 19.96 0.21
CA ARG A 160 -6.20 20.76 -0.97
C ARG A 160 -5.77 22.17 -0.59
N LYS A 161 -6.52 22.84 0.31
CA LYS A 161 -6.19 24.19 0.81
C LYS A 161 -4.91 24.22 1.64
N ALA A 162 -4.59 23.13 2.36
CA ALA A 162 -3.34 22.99 3.10
C ALA A 162 -2.12 22.79 2.21
N GLY A 163 -2.30 22.49 0.92
CA GLY A 163 -1.23 22.39 -0.07
C GLY A 163 -0.91 20.96 -0.56
N PHE A 164 -1.65 19.94 -0.12
CA PHE A 164 -1.47 18.59 -0.65
C PHE A 164 -1.80 18.53 -2.15
N ARG A 165 -0.85 18.03 -2.95
CA ARG A 165 -0.94 17.85 -4.41
C ARG A 165 -0.96 16.37 -4.82
N ASN A 166 -0.70 15.47 -3.88
CA ASN A 166 -0.78 14.03 -4.06
C ASN A 166 -1.72 13.47 -3.00
N ILE A 167 -2.98 13.22 -3.38
CA ILE A 167 -4.01 12.71 -2.50
C ILE A 167 -4.51 11.39 -3.06
N ASN A 168 -4.51 10.36 -2.22
CA ASN A 168 -5.21 9.12 -2.43
C ASN A 168 -6.58 9.16 -1.76
N VAL A 169 -7.56 8.55 -2.41
CA VAL A 169 -8.88 8.27 -1.84
C VAL A 169 -9.13 6.77 -1.89
N ASP A 170 -9.39 6.17 -0.74
CA ASP A 170 -9.75 4.75 -0.65
C ASP A 170 -11.25 4.57 -0.84
N ILE A 171 -11.66 3.69 -1.74
CA ILE A 171 -13.05 3.30 -1.99
C ILE A 171 -13.20 1.79 -1.95
N MET A 172 -14.38 1.32 -1.54
CA MET A 172 -14.66 -0.11 -1.41
C MET A 172 -15.87 -0.50 -2.24
N SER A 173 -15.77 -1.60 -2.99
CA SER A 173 -16.88 -2.30 -3.62
C SER A 173 -17.40 -3.44 -2.74
N ALA A 174 -18.51 -4.03 -3.16
CA ALA A 174 -19.15 -5.17 -2.52
C ALA A 174 -19.56 -4.93 -1.05
N LEU A 175 -19.86 -3.69 -0.65
CA LEU A 175 -20.36 -3.38 0.69
C LEU A 175 -21.74 -3.98 0.96
N PRO A 176 -22.11 -4.24 2.23
CA PRO A 176 -23.42 -4.76 2.57
C PRO A 176 -24.55 -3.86 2.01
N GLY A 177 -25.40 -4.46 1.19
CA GLY A 177 -26.53 -3.76 0.54
C GLY A 177 -26.15 -2.83 -0.62
N GLN A 178 -24.87 -2.73 -0.98
CA GLN A 178 -24.41 -1.92 -2.10
C GLN A 178 -24.92 -2.50 -3.43
N THR A 179 -25.32 -1.63 -4.33
CA THR A 179 -25.69 -1.98 -5.70
C THR A 179 -24.65 -1.46 -6.69
N LEU A 180 -24.60 -2.01 -7.89
CA LEU A 180 -23.74 -1.50 -8.96
C LEU A 180 -23.95 0.00 -9.21
N SER A 181 -25.21 0.47 -9.17
CA SER A 181 -25.53 1.90 -9.35
C SER A 181 -25.04 2.75 -8.16
N GLY A 182 -25.12 2.25 -6.92
CA GLY A 182 -24.60 2.92 -5.72
C GLY A 182 -23.07 3.04 -5.77
N TYR A 183 -22.40 1.97 -6.17
CA TYR A 183 -20.96 1.97 -6.34
C TYR A 183 -20.50 2.92 -7.46
N ARG A 184 -21.16 2.88 -8.62
CA ARG A 184 -20.92 3.84 -9.73
C ARG A 184 -21.10 5.28 -9.26
N ASN A 185 -22.13 5.58 -8.49
CA ASN A 185 -22.32 6.91 -7.91
C ASN A 185 -21.13 7.33 -7.03
N THR A 186 -20.54 6.41 -6.27
CA THR A 186 -19.34 6.70 -5.47
C THR A 186 -18.17 7.09 -6.36
N LEU A 187 -17.90 6.36 -7.46
CA LEU A 187 -16.86 6.72 -8.44
C LEU A 187 -17.11 8.10 -9.03
N GLU A 188 -18.33 8.36 -9.51
CA GLU A 188 -18.74 9.63 -10.11
C GLU A 188 -18.59 10.79 -9.12
N CYS A 189 -19.01 10.63 -7.86
CA CYS A 189 -18.86 11.62 -6.82
C CYS A 189 -17.39 11.99 -6.55
N VAL A 190 -16.49 10.99 -6.51
CA VAL A 190 -15.06 11.22 -6.31
C VAL A 190 -14.44 11.94 -7.52
N LEU A 191 -14.82 11.54 -8.73
CA LEU A 191 -14.32 12.17 -9.96
C LEU A 191 -14.89 13.57 -10.19
N ALA A 192 -16.05 13.90 -9.62
CA ALA A 192 -16.69 15.20 -9.70
C ALA A 192 -16.19 16.22 -8.65
N LEU A 193 -15.24 15.85 -7.79
CA LEU A 193 -14.62 16.82 -6.87
C LEU A 193 -13.93 17.94 -7.66
N ASP A 194 -13.92 19.17 -7.14
CA ASP A 194 -13.33 20.36 -7.80
C ASP A 194 -11.90 20.13 -8.33
N SER A 195 -11.14 19.31 -7.63
CA SER A 195 -9.80 18.86 -8.02
C SER A 195 -9.71 17.36 -7.71
N PRO A 196 -10.10 16.47 -8.64
CA PRO A 196 -10.11 15.03 -8.41
C PRO A 196 -8.76 14.50 -7.94
N PRO A 197 -8.72 13.47 -7.08
CA PRO A 197 -7.48 12.94 -6.51
C PRO A 197 -6.49 12.50 -7.60
N GLU A 198 -5.23 12.43 -7.26
CA GLU A 198 -4.19 11.91 -8.15
C GLU A 198 -4.14 10.38 -8.12
N HIS A 199 -4.66 9.79 -7.05
CA HIS A 199 -4.61 8.37 -6.80
C HIS A 199 -5.95 7.88 -6.21
N ILE A 200 -6.38 6.68 -6.58
CA ILE A 200 -7.56 6.02 -6.04
C ILE A 200 -7.22 4.56 -5.75
N SER A 201 -7.39 4.16 -4.49
CA SER A 201 -7.36 2.75 -4.09
C SER A 201 -8.79 2.23 -4.15
N ALA A 202 -9.04 1.26 -5.01
CA ALA A 202 -10.36 0.66 -5.19
C ALA A 202 -10.27 -0.85 -4.99
N TYR A 203 -10.82 -1.34 -3.88
CA TYR A 203 -10.75 -2.75 -3.50
C TYR A 203 -12.12 -3.28 -3.06
N SER A 204 -12.34 -4.56 -3.30
CA SER A 204 -13.54 -5.25 -2.85
C SER A 204 -13.47 -5.54 -1.35
N LEU A 205 -14.62 -5.50 -0.69
CA LEU A 205 -14.74 -5.91 0.71
C LEU A 205 -14.33 -7.39 0.84
N ILE A 206 -13.35 -7.65 1.70
CA ILE A 206 -13.00 -8.99 2.14
C ILE A 206 -13.59 -9.19 3.54
N LEU A 207 -14.28 -10.30 3.74
CA LEU A 207 -14.78 -10.70 5.05
C LEU A 207 -13.67 -11.45 5.79
N GLU A 208 -13.00 -10.77 6.71
CA GLU A 208 -11.94 -11.37 7.52
C GLU A 208 -12.52 -12.05 8.75
N GLU A 209 -12.14 -13.32 8.96
CA GLU A 209 -12.54 -14.11 10.12
C GLU A 209 -12.14 -13.39 11.44
N GLY A 210 -13.01 -13.44 12.42
CA GLY A 210 -12.79 -12.71 13.69
C GLY A 210 -13.23 -11.25 13.69
N THR A 211 -13.67 -10.71 12.56
CA THR A 211 -14.26 -9.36 12.52
C THR A 211 -15.75 -9.38 12.84
N PRO A 212 -16.30 -8.30 13.44
CA PRO A 212 -17.74 -8.21 13.69
C PRO A 212 -18.60 -8.32 12.43
N LEU A 213 -18.07 -7.90 11.27
CA LEU A 213 -18.79 -8.00 10.01
C LEU A 213 -18.88 -9.45 9.54
N TYR A 214 -17.79 -10.20 9.66
CA TYR A 214 -17.77 -11.63 9.36
C TYR A 214 -18.77 -12.40 10.23
N GLU A 215 -18.80 -12.16 11.56
CA GLU A 215 -19.75 -12.78 12.46
C GLU A 215 -21.21 -12.49 12.09
N ARG A 216 -21.52 -11.25 11.66
CA ARG A 216 -22.87 -10.88 11.20
C ARG A 216 -23.24 -11.58 9.90
N TYR A 217 -22.27 -11.77 9.01
CA TYR A 217 -22.46 -12.52 7.77
C TYR A 217 -22.78 -14.00 8.06
N GLU A 218 -21.99 -14.63 8.91
CA GLU A 218 -22.21 -16.05 9.32
C GLU A 218 -23.59 -16.27 9.98
N ARG A 219 -24.10 -15.25 10.69
CA ARG A 219 -25.45 -15.30 11.26
C ARG A 219 -26.58 -14.99 10.25
N GLY A 220 -26.24 -14.72 8.98
CA GLY A 220 -27.22 -14.36 7.95
C GLY A 220 -27.85 -12.99 8.13
N GLU A 221 -27.24 -12.10 8.92
CA GLU A 221 -27.74 -10.75 9.21
C GLU A 221 -27.34 -9.73 8.11
N LEU A 222 -26.45 -10.11 7.20
CA LEU A 222 -25.95 -9.25 6.13
C LEU A 222 -26.24 -9.87 4.77
N LYS A 223 -26.61 -9.01 3.82
CA LYS A 223 -26.68 -9.35 2.41
C LYS A 223 -25.58 -8.62 1.66
N LEU A 224 -24.62 -9.37 1.15
CA LEU A 224 -23.59 -8.86 0.24
C LEU A 224 -24.08 -8.94 -1.20
N PRO A 225 -23.54 -8.12 -2.12
CA PRO A 225 -23.65 -8.36 -3.55
C PRO A 225 -23.20 -9.77 -3.90
N ASP A 226 -23.79 -10.37 -4.91
CA ASP A 226 -23.30 -11.64 -5.43
C ASP A 226 -21.99 -11.46 -6.21
N GLU A 227 -21.30 -12.58 -6.48
CA GLU A 227 -19.99 -12.59 -7.13
C GLU A 227 -20.04 -11.91 -8.52
N ASP A 228 -21.12 -12.08 -9.27
CA ASP A 228 -21.25 -11.46 -10.59
C ASP A 228 -21.36 -9.94 -10.47
N THR A 229 -22.12 -9.44 -9.49
CA THR A 229 -22.22 -8.00 -9.19
C THR A 229 -20.90 -7.42 -8.75
N ASP A 230 -20.13 -8.09 -7.88
CA ASP A 230 -18.80 -7.63 -7.47
C ASP A 230 -17.82 -7.57 -8.66
N ARG A 231 -17.84 -8.57 -9.53
CA ARG A 231 -17.07 -8.55 -10.77
C ARG A 231 -17.48 -7.43 -11.73
N GLU A 232 -18.77 -7.10 -11.77
CA GLU A 232 -19.24 -5.93 -12.54
C GLU A 232 -18.72 -4.63 -11.93
N MET A 233 -18.72 -4.47 -10.60
CA MET A 233 -18.14 -3.32 -9.91
C MET A 233 -16.65 -3.18 -10.21
N TYR A 234 -15.90 -4.28 -10.22
CA TYR A 234 -14.48 -4.28 -10.56
C TYR A 234 -14.22 -3.80 -12.00
N ARG A 235 -15.03 -4.29 -12.97
CA ARG A 235 -14.94 -3.84 -14.38
C ARG A 235 -15.32 -2.36 -14.53
N GLU A 236 -16.42 -1.94 -13.87
CA GLU A 236 -16.87 -0.56 -13.84
C GLU A 236 -15.79 0.39 -13.30
N THR A 237 -15.09 -0.02 -12.23
CA THR A 237 -13.98 0.74 -11.67
C THR A 237 -12.93 1.04 -12.72
N LYS A 238 -12.46 0.00 -13.41
CA LYS A 238 -11.45 0.14 -14.45
C LYS A 238 -11.93 1.08 -15.56
N GLU A 239 -13.12 0.81 -16.13
CA GLU A 239 -13.65 1.58 -17.24
C GLU A 239 -13.86 3.06 -16.88
N CYS A 240 -14.41 3.33 -15.70
CA CYS A 240 -14.69 4.67 -15.22
C CYS A 240 -13.40 5.45 -14.98
N LEU A 241 -12.42 4.85 -14.28
CA LEU A 241 -11.17 5.51 -13.94
C LEU A 241 -10.26 5.70 -15.15
N GLU A 242 -10.18 4.72 -16.07
CA GLU A 242 -9.42 4.87 -17.32
C GLU A 242 -9.98 5.99 -18.21
N LYS A 243 -11.30 6.11 -18.33
CA LYS A 243 -11.97 7.23 -19.04
C LYS A 243 -11.65 8.59 -18.41
N ALA A 244 -11.42 8.62 -17.08
CA ALA A 244 -11.04 9.81 -16.33
C ALA A 244 -9.52 10.09 -16.32
N GLY A 245 -8.72 9.31 -17.06
CA GLY A 245 -7.27 9.51 -17.23
C GLY A 245 -6.39 8.89 -16.15
N TYR A 246 -6.94 7.98 -15.33
CA TYR A 246 -6.15 7.15 -14.45
C TYR A 246 -5.72 5.87 -15.19
N HIS A 247 -4.63 5.28 -14.77
CA HIS A 247 -4.24 3.93 -15.19
C HIS A 247 -4.13 3.02 -13.97
N ARG A 248 -4.55 1.80 -14.12
CA ARG A 248 -4.32 0.76 -13.11
C ARG A 248 -2.86 0.34 -13.19
N TYR A 249 -2.11 0.49 -12.11
CA TYR A 249 -0.70 0.11 -12.06
C TYR A 249 -0.45 -1.18 -11.25
N GLU A 250 -1.41 -1.56 -10.39
CA GLU A 250 -1.46 -2.85 -9.70
C GLU A 250 -2.92 -3.27 -9.47
N ILE A 251 -3.17 -4.39 -8.81
CA ILE A 251 -4.49 -5.06 -8.72
C ILE A 251 -5.61 -4.10 -8.26
N SER A 252 -5.35 -3.28 -7.23
CA SER A 252 -6.37 -2.48 -6.55
C SER A 252 -6.15 -0.96 -6.68
N ASN A 253 -5.02 -0.51 -7.26
CA ASN A 253 -4.66 0.89 -7.25
C ASN A 253 -4.60 1.51 -8.65
N TYR A 254 -5.17 2.71 -8.73
CA TYR A 254 -5.25 3.52 -9.92
C TYR A 254 -4.63 4.89 -9.67
N ALA A 255 -3.84 5.39 -10.61
CA ALA A 255 -3.18 6.68 -10.48
C ALA A 255 -3.18 7.46 -11.79
N LYS A 256 -3.11 8.79 -11.69
CA LYS A 256 -2.62 9.62 -12.79
C LYS A 256 -1.13 9.37 -12.95
N LYS A 257 -0.62 9.45 -14.18
CA LYS A 257 0.79 9.15 -14.47
C LYS A 257 1.75 9.96 -13.58
N GLY A 258 2.65 9.23 -12.89
CA GLY A 258 3.64 9.79 -11.96
C GLY A 258 3.12 9.99 -10.53
N TYR A 259 1.92 9.48 -10.22
CA TYR A 259 1.32 9.50 -8.88
C TYR A 259 1.07 8.10 -8.32
N GLU A 260 1.66 7.08 -8.92
CA GLU A 260 1.68 5.72 -8.38
C GLU A 260 2.28 5.76 -6.98
N CYS A 261 1.68 5.06 -6.00
CA CYS A 261 2.22 5.01 -4.65
C CYS A 261 3.57 4.30 -4.64
N ARG A 262 4.65 5.06 -4.43
CA ARG A 262 6.02 4.53 -4.49
C ARG A 262 6.28 3.50 -3.40
N HIS A 263 5.69 3.70 -2.23
CA HIS A 263 5.79 2.77 -1.11
C HIS A 263 5.13 1.42 -1.44
N ASN A 264 3.89 1.43 -1.99
CA ASN A 264 3.22 0.19 -2.38
C ASN A 264 3.98 -0.52 -3.52
N CYS A 265 4.43 0.24 -4.53
CA CYS A 265 5.25 -0.32 -5.60
C CYS A 265 6.52 -0.98 -5.05
N GLY A 266 7.14 -0.40 -4.03
CA GLY A 266 8.32 -0.97 -3.37
C GLY A 266 8.04 -2.34 -2.75
N TYR A 267 6.92 -2.53 -2.08
CA TYR A 267 6.50 -3.85 -1.60
C TYR A 267 6.35 -4.86 -2.74
N TRP A 268 5.67 -4.47 -3.83
CA TRP A 268 5.47 -5.34 -4.99
C TRP A 268 6.77 -5.64 -5.75
N GLU A 269 7.74 -4.74 -5.69
CA GLU A 269 9.09 -4.94 -6.25
C GLU A 269 10.04 -5.66 -5.31
N ARG A 270 9.56 -6.05 -4.12
CA ARG A 270 10.35 -6.65 -3.05
C ARG A 270 11.51 -5.74 -2.62
N ARG A 271 11.25 -4.43 -2.54
CA ARG A 271 12.20 -3.47 -1.95
C ARG A 271 12.32 -3.69 -0.45
N GLN A 272 13.48 -3.38 0.09
CA GLN A 272 13.70 -3.47 1.53
C GLN A 272 12.90 -2.42 2.28
N TYR A 273 12.32 -2.81 3.42
CA TYR A 273 11.59 -1.91 4.27
C TYR A 273 11.79 -2.22 5.76
N ALA A 274 11.76 -1.19 6.57
CA ALA A 274 11.83 -1.26 8.03
C ALA A 274 10.54 -0.75 8.63
N GLY A 275 9.85 -1.60 9.38
CA GLY A 275 8.66 -1.29 10.14
C GLY A 275 8.99 -0.88 11.56
N PHE A 276 8.29 0.13 12.05
CA PHE A 276 8.37 0.68 13.40
C PHE A 276 6.99 0.71 14.03
N GLY A 277 6.95 0.49 15.33
CA GLY A 277 5.70 0.44 16.07
C GLY A 277 5.16 -0.97 16.22
N LEU A 278 4.04 -1.05 16.93
CA LEU A 278 3.37 -2.29 17.31
C LEU A 278 3.01 -3.15 16.09
N GLY A 279 3.42 -4.43 16.07
CA GLY A 279 3.12 -5.38 15.00
C GLY A 279 3.73 -5.06 13.63
N ALA A 280 4.56 -4.02 13.52
CA ALA A 280 5.12 -3.60 12.23
C ALA A 280 6.11 -4.62 11.67
N ALA A 281 5.87 -5.06 10.42
CA ALA A 281 6.73 -6.00 9.71
C ALA A 281 7.89 -5.29 9.01
N SER A 282 8.99 -6.03 8.79
CA SER A 282 10.19 -5.56 8.12
C SER A 282 10.76 -6.65 7.19
N LEU A 283 11.44 -6.21 6.13
CA LEU A 283 12.27 -7.03 5.26
C LEU A 283 13.57 -6.29 4.96
N VAL A 284 14.66 -6.69 5.61
CA VAL A 284 15.97 -6.05 5.45
C VAL A 284 17.03 -7.12 5.25
N ASP A 285 17.88 -6.99 4.24
CA ASP A 285 18.93 -7.93 3.87
C ASP A 285 18.43 -9.39 3.77
N ASN A 286 17.23 -9.58 3.19
CA ASN A 286 16.52 -10.86 3.09
C ASN A 286 16.18 -11.50 4.44
N ILE A 287 16.11 -10.74 5.50
CA ILE A 287 15.61 -11.18 6.80
C ILE A 287 14.24 -10.52 7.03
N ARG A 288 13.23 -11.37 7.22
CA ARG A 288 11.89 -10.92 7.61
C ARG A 288 11.78 -10.97 9.13
N PHE A 289 11.20 -9.95 9.70
CA PHE A 289 10.87 -9.90 11.13
C PHE A 289 9.69 -8.94 11.34
N GLN A 290 9.06 -9.03 12.50
CA GLN A 290 8.02 -8.08 12.90
C GLN A 290 8.19 -7.70 14.38
N ASN A 291 7.61 -6.57 14.75
CA ASN A 291 7.51 -6.19 16.15
C ASN A 291 6.37 -6.98 16.83
N GLY A 292 6.46 -7.16 18.13
CA GLY A 292 5.38 -7.79 18.91
C GLY A 292 4.10 -6.95 18.90
N GLU A 293 2.96 -7.59 19.14
CA GLU A 293 1.62 -7.00 19.16
C GLU A 293 1.12 -6.62 20.56
N ASP A 294 1.89 -6.91 21.59
CA ASP A 294 1.55 -6.53 22.97
C ASP A 294 1.99 -5.10 23.24
N LEU A 295 1.02 -4.20 23.44
CA LEU A 295 1.25 -2.79 23.68
C LEU A 295 2.07 -2.54 24.96
N ALA A 296 1.79 -3.25 26.04
CA ALA A 296 2.50 -3.04 27.31
C ALA A 296 3.97 -3.46 27.19
N ALA A 297 4.25 -4.57 26.51
CA ALA A 297 5.61 -5.01 26.24
C ALA A 297 6.35 -4.03 25.32
N TYR A 298 5.69 -3.52 24.28
CA TYR A 298 6.27 -2.51 23.37
C TYR A 298 6.60 -1.21 24.11
N LEU A 299 5.71 -0.71 24.98
CA LEU A 299 5.96 0.50 25.77
C LEU A 299 7.12 0.32 26.76
N ALA A 300 7.29 -0.88 27.30
CA ALA A 300 8.37 -1.17 28.26
C ALA A 300 9.75 -1.28 27.59
N ASP A 301 9.81 -1.90 26.38
CA ASP A 301 11.06 -2.09 25.63
C ASP A 301 10.78 -2.04 24.10
N PRO A 302 10.69 -0.85 23.52
CA PRO A 302 10.42 -0.71 22.08
C PRO A 302 11.56 -1.25 21.21
N MET A 303 12.79 -1.29 21.71
CA MET A 303 13.95 -1.80 20.98
C MET A 303 14.08 -3.32 20.97
N GLY A 304 13.54 -3.98 21.99
CA GLY A 304 13.52 -5.44 22.15
C GLY A 304 12.27 -6.12 21.61
N SER A 305 11.36 -5.38 20.95
CA SER A 305 10.06 -5.90 20.51
C SER A 305 10.10 -6.83 19.30
N ARG A 306 11.25 -6.98 18.62
CA ARG A 306 11.40 -7.82 17.40
C ARG A 306 11.13 -9.29 17.68
N LYS A 307 10.28 -9.88 16.86
CA LYS A 307 9.91 -11.30 16.90
C LYS A 307 9.96 -11.91 15.50
N GLU A 308 9.81 -13.22 15.43
CA GLU A 308 9.66 -13.96 14.16
C GLU A 308 10.78 -13.66 13.15
N ILE A 309 12.03 -13.63 13.64
CA ILE A 309 13.19 -13.37 12.79
C ILE A 309 13.42 -14.57 11.87
N HIS A 310 13.16 -14.38 10.58
CA HIS A 310 13.25 -15.43 9.57
C HIS A 310 14.15 -14.98 8.40
N PRO A 311 15.36 -15.53 8.29
CA PRO A 311 16.17 -15.38 7.08
C PRO A 311 15.52 -16.13 5.93
N LEU A 312 15.17 -15.42 4.87
CA LEU A 312 14.52 -16.02 3.70
C LEU A 312 15.50 -16.89 2.92
N SER A 313 15.11 -18.12 2.65
CA SER A 313 15.82 -18.99 1.71
C SER A 313 15.83 -18.38 0.30
N ARG A 314 16.64 -18.94 -0.58
CA ARG A 314 16.68 -18.47 -1.96
C ARG A 314 15.37 -18.77 -2.69
N GLU A 315 14.76 -19.90 -2.39
CA GLU A 315 13.47 -20.34 -2.91
C GLU A 315 12.39 -19.35 -2.51
N GLU A 316 12.25 -19.04 -1.23
CA GLU A 316 11.30 -18.04 -0.71
C GLU A 316 11.50 -16.66 -1.34
N GLN A 317 12.75 -16.25 -1.60
CA GLN A 317 13.04 -14.98 -2.29
C GLN A 317 12.56 -14.99 -3.75
N MET A 318 12.68 -16.13 -4.47
CA MET A 318 12.19 -16.29 -5.83
C MET A 318 10.66 -16.31 -5.89
N GLU A 319 10.03 -17.01 -4.94
CA GLU A 319 8.57 -17.06 -4.79
C GLU A 319 8.01 -15.65 -4.56
N GLU A 320 8.56 -14.92 -3.57
CA GLU A 320 8.16 -13.54 -3.28
C GLU A 320 8.34 -12.61 -4.48
N PHE A 321 9.46 -12.74 -5.22
CA PHE A 321 9.69 -11.96 -6.42
C PHE A 321 8.56 -12.13 -7.45
N LEU A 322 8.02 -13.36 -7.56
CA LEU A 322 6.95 -13.66 -8.50
C LEU A 322 5.58 -13.26 -7.97
N PHE A 323 5.18 -13.74 -6.79
CA PHE A 323 3.82 -13.48 -6.34
C PHE A 323 3.59 -12.01 -5.94
N LEU A 324 4.59 -11.30 -5.43
CA LEU A 324 4.48 -9.85 -5.20
C LEU A 324 4.54 -9.08 -6.52
N GLY A 325 5.51 -9.40 -7.37
CA GLY A 325 5.72 -8.65 -8.61
C GLY A 325 4.62 -8.84 -9.66
N LEU A 326 3.92 -9.98 -9.67
CA LEU A 326 2.77 -10.21 -10.54
C LEU A 326 1.54 -9.39 -10.14
N ARG A 327 1.52 -8.75 -8.97
CA ARG A 327 0.49 -7.77 -8.61
C ARG A 327 0.58 -6.52 -9.47
N LEU A 328 1.78 -6.14 -9.90
CA LEU A 328 1.98 -5.01 -10.84
C LEU A 328 1.43 -5.36 -12.23
N THR A 329 0.69 -4.44 -12.84
CA THR A 329 0.14 -4.64 -14.19
C THR A 329 1.23 -4.80 -15.25
N GLU A 330 2.40 -4.20 -15.03
CA GLU A 330 3.56 -4.43 -15.89
C GLU A 330 4.31 -5.73 -15.62
N GLY A 331 3.97 -6.45 -14.53
CA GLY A 331 4.52 -7.76 -14.17
C GLY A 331 5.99 -7.75 -13.77
N VAL A 332 6.64 -8.90 -13.84
CA VAL A 332 8.04 -9.16 -13.44
C VAL A 332 8.99 -9.28 -14.61
N SER A 333 10.22 -8.81 -14.45
CA SER A 333 11.26 -8.85 -15.49
C SER A 333 12.06 -10.14 -15.44
N PHE A 334 12.18 -10.86 -16.56
CA PHE A 334 13.05 -12.02 -16.70
C PHE A 334 14.52 -11.67 -16.46
N GLY A 335 14.98 -10.52 -16.99
CA GLY A 335 16.34 -10.06 -16.78
C GLY A 335 16.65 -9.69 -15.32
N LYS A 336 15.70 -9.05 -14.61
CA LYS A 336 15.85 -8.75 -13.17
C LYS A 336 15.92 -10.04 -12.35
N PHE A 337 15.08 -11.02 -12.65
CA PHE A 337 15.11 -12.33 -12.00
C PHE A 337 16.48 -13.01 -12.18
N ARG A 338 16.98 -13.10 -13.42
CA ARG A 338 18.29 -13.67 -13.70
C ARG A 338 19.41 -12.91 -12.99
N GLY A 339 19.37 -11.59 -12.98
CA GLY A 339 20.36 -10.76 -12.29
C GLY A 339 20.41 -10.99 -10.79
N LEU A 340 19.25 -11.20 -10.15
CA LEU A 340 19.15 -11.43 -8.71
C LEU A 340 19.52 -12.88 -8.32
N PHE A 341 19.08 -13.84 -9.13
CA PHE A 341 19.16 -15.25 -8.76
C PHE A 341 20.18 -16.06 -9.59
N GLY A 342 20.79 -15.47 -10.63
CA GLY A 342 21.78 -16.15 -11.46
C GLY A 342 21.26 -17.36 -12.23
N GLN A 343 19.92 -17.50 -12.35
CA GLN A 343 19.22 -18.58 -13.03
C GLN A 343 18.11 -18.00 -13.91
N GLU A 344 17.77 -18.70 -14.98
CA GLU A 344 16.63 -18.31 -15.81
C GLU A 344 15.31 -18.66 -15.11
N MET A 345 14.35 -17.75 -15.13
CA MET A 345 13.02 -17.98 -14.56
C MET A 345 12.33 -19.19 -15.16
N GLU A 346 12.56 -19.44 -16.44
CA GLU A 346 11.99 -20.57 -17.19
C GLU A 346 12.56 -21.94 -16.79
N GLU A 347 13.77 -21.99 -16.24
CA GLU A 347 14.36 -23.23 -15.73
C GLU A 347 13.63 -23.73 -14.49
N ILE A 348 13.13 -22.81 -13.67
CA ILE A 348 12.45 -23.10 -12.41
C ILE A 348 10.94 -23.16 -12.62
N TYR A 349 10.37 -22.14 -13.24
CA TYR A 349 8.92 -21.92 -13.33
C TYR A 349 8.34 -22.15 -14.74
N GLY A 350 9.13 -22.68 -15.68
CA GLY A 350 8.73 -22.77 -17.07
C GLY A 350 7.47 -23.59 -17.33
N GLU A 351 7.19 -24.61 -16.54
CA GLU A 351 5.96 -25.41 -16.66
C GLU A 351 4.73 -24.60 -16.25
N VAL A 352 4.80 -23.93 -15.09
CA VAL A 352 3.74 -23.05 -14.56
C VAL A 352 3.48 -21.89 -15.52
N ILE A 353 4.55 -21.26 -16.04
CA ILE A 353 4.44 -20.16 -17.00
C ILE A 353 3.73 -20.62 -18.27
N ARG A 354 4.21 -21.70 -18.90
CA ARG A 354 3.61 -22.23 -20.14
C ARG A 354 2.15 -22.64 -19.97
N LYS A 355 1.79 -23.25 -18.83
CA LYS A 355 0.41 -23.60 -18.50
C LYS A 355 -0.46 -22.35 -18.48
N ASN A 356 -0.11 -21.37 -17.64
CA ASN A 356 -0.92 -20.17 -17.44
C ASN A 356 -0.96 -19.27 -18.69
N VAL A 357 0.08 -19.26 -19.53
CA VAL A 357 0.05 -18.56 -20.82
C VAL A 357 -0.94 -19.24 -21.77
N ARG A 358 -0.96 -20.58 -21.87
CA ARG A 358 -1.95 -21.31 -22.67
C ARG A 358 -3.39 -21.08 -22.19
N ASP A 359 -3.57 -21.00 -20.87
CA ASP A 359 -4.89 -20.78 -20.24
C ASP A 359 -5.34 -19.32 -20.37
N GLY A 360 -4.47 -18.44 -20.90
CA GLY A 360 -4.72 -17.03 -21.10
C GLY A 360 -4.75 -16.21 -19.80
N LEU A 361 -4.09 -16.71 -18.74
CA LEU A 361 -3.99 -16.05 -17.43
C LEU A 361 -2.70 -15.22 -17.30
N LEU A 362 -1.64 -15.63 -17.98
CA LEU A 362 -0.37 -14.91 -18.06
C LEU A 362 -0.06 -14.51 -19.51
N GLN A 363 0.73 -13.47 -19.67
CA GLN A 363 1.26 -13.01 -20.95
C GLN A 363 2.73 -12.64 -20.82
N ILE A 364 3.48 -12.81 -21.91
CA ILE A 364 4.86 -12.36 -22.00
C ILE A 364 4.88 -11.07 -22.83
N ILE A 365 5.26 -9.96 -22.20
CA ILE A 365 5.38 -8.65 -22.82
C ILE A 365 6.83 -8.45 -23.26
N SER A 366 7.08 -8.42 -24.57
CA SER A 366 8.40 -8.13 -25.11
C SER A 366 8.52 -6.64 -25.42
N ARG A 367 9.53 -5.97 -24.86
CA ARG A 367 9.87 -4.58 -25.18
C ARG A 367 10.87 -4.46 -26.34
N SER A 368 11.10 -5.48 -27.13
CA SER A 368 11.96 -5.40 -28.31
C SER A 368 11.16 -4.95 -29.53
N GLY A 369 11.53 -3.80 -30.11
CA GLY A 369 11.16 -3.49 -31.47
C GLY A 369 11.74 -4.54 -32.43
N LYS A 370 10.89 -5.12 -33.29
CA LYS A 370 11.17 -5.94 -34.47
C LYS A 370 12.44 -6.81 -34.41
N ASP A 371 12.34 -7.99 -33.87
CA ASP A 371 13.27 -9.07 -34.17
C ASP A 371 13.02 -9.56 -35.62
N ARG A 372 14.04 -9.40 -36.44
CA ARG A 372 14.02 -9.75 -37.86
C ARG A 372 14.36 -11.20 -38.15
N GLU A 373 14.17 -12.14 -37.23
CA GLU A 373 14.36 -13.57 -37.53
C GLU A 373 13.59 -14.44 -36.50
N GLY A 374 12.70 -15.25 -36.98
CA GLY A 374 11.74 -16.08 -36.24
C GLY A 374 12.31 -17.28 -35.47
N LYS A 375 13.39 -17.11 -34.72
CA LYS A 375 13.94 -18.14 -33.82
C LYS A 375 14.76 -17.48 -32.71
N LYS A 376 14.10 -16.81 -31.75
CA LYS A 376 14.73 -16.49 -30.48
C LYS A 376 13.82 -16.87 -29.32
N PRO A 377 14.37 -17.22 -28.16
CA PRO A 377 13.56 -17.49 -26.97
C PRO A 377 12.64 -16.31 -26.71
N LEU A 378 11.41 -16.60 -26.31
CA LEU A 378 10.38 -15.63 -25.95
C LEU A 378 10.82 -14.64 -24.85
N THR A 379 11.96 -14.86 -24.24
CA THR A 379 12.50 -14.23 -23.05
C THR A 379 13.87 -13.61 -23.29
N GLY A 380 13.87 -12.36 -23.71
CA GLY A 380 15.07 -11.50 -23.66
C GLY A 380 15.10 -10.69 -22.34
N ASP A 381 16.27 -10.11 -21.98
CA ASP A 381 16.44 -9.27 -20.77
C ASP A 381 15.37 -8.20 -20.58
N ARG A 382 14.71 -7.77 -21.64
CA ARG A 382 13.66 -6.74 -21.64
C ARG A 382 12.25 -7.31 -21.61
N SER A 383 12.08 -8.64 -21.60
CA SER A 383 10.77 -9.27 -21.52
C SER A 383 10.26 -9.28 -20.07
N ARG A 384 8.94 -9.18 -19.94
CA ARG A 384 8.25 -9.24 -18.65
C ARG A 384 7.14 -10.27 -18.70
N LEU A 385 6.93 -10.95 -17.57
CA LEU A 385 5.80 -11.85 -17.34
C LEU A 385 4.74 -11.07 -16.55
N ALA A 386 3.52 -10.97 -17.06
CA ALA A 386 2.45 -10.24 -16.42
C ALA A 386 1.13 -11.02 -16.44
N LEU A 387 0.23 -10.73 -15.50
CA LEU A 387 -1.14 -11.18 -15.56
C LEU A 387 -1.86 -10.55 -16.77
N THR A 388 -2.74 -11.32 -17.41
CA THR A 388 -3.74 -10.77 -18.34
C THR A 388 -4.91 -10.20 -17.56
N GLU A 389 -5.87 -9.54 -18.22
CA GLU A 389 -7.13 -9.12 -17.55
C GLU A 389 -7.84 -10.32 -16.91
N LYS A 390 -7.93 -11.45 -17.63
CA LYS A 390 -8.48 -12.70 -17.09
C LYS A 390 -7.66 -13.23 -15.90
N GLY A 391 -6.35 -13.09 -15.96
CA GLY A 391 -5.45 -13.49 -14.88
C GLY A 391 -5.59 -12.61 -13.65
N LEU A 392 -5.88 -11.31 -13.80
CA LEU A 392 -6.13 -10.40 -12.69
C LEU A 392 -7.40 -10.78 -11.90
N ASP A 393 -8.46 -11.24 -12.58
CA ASP A 393 -9.69 -11.71 -11.92
C ASP A 393 -9.47 -12.92 -11.00
N VAL A 394 -8.43 -13.72 -11.26
CA VAL A 394 -8.05 -14.90 -10.49
C VAL A 394 -6.60 -14.85 -10.03
N SER A 395 -6.12 -13.67 -9.72
CA SER A 395 -4.71 -13.39 -9.44
C SER A 395 -4.12 -14.26 -8.32
N ASN A 396 -4.85 -14.44 -7.22
CA ASN A 396 -4.41 -15.28 -6.11
C ASN A 396 -4.19 -16.75 -6.55
N TYR A 397 -5.09 -17.29 -7.39
CA TYR A 397 -4.93 -18.64 -7.95
C TYR A 397 -3.67 -18.75 -8.82
N VAL A 398 -3.40 -17.75 -9.63
CA VAL A 398 -2.20 -17.75 -10.49
C VAL A 398 -0.94 -17.62 -9.67
N MET A 399 -0.92 -16.66 -8.73
CA MET A 399 0.25 -16.38 -7.90
C MET A 399 0.62 -17.57 -6.99
N ALA A 400 -0.38 -18.26 -6.41
CA ALA A 400 -0.15 -19.45 -5.59
C ALA A 400 0.55 -20.60 -6.32
N GLN A 401 0.49 -20.66 -7.67
CA GLN A 401 1.17 -21.70 -8.44
C GLN A 401 2.70 -21.49 -8.57
N PHE A 402 3.21 -20.35 -8.09
CA PHE A 402 4.65 -20.05 -8.06
C PHE A 402 5.32 -20.39 -6.73
N LEU A 403 4.60 -20.96 -5.78
CA LEU A 403 5.18 -21.52 -4.57
C LEU A 403 5.91 -22.82 -4.93
N LEU A 404 7.11 -23.00 -4.39
CA LEU A 404 7.93 -24.20 -4.57
C LEU A 404 7.64 -25.15 -3.40
N ASP A 405 7.42 -26.44 -3.68
CA ASP A 405 7.15 -27.48 -2.67
C ASP A 405 8.40 -27.82 -1.84
#